data_feea11802325573211f347f466fb4e19
#
_entry.id   feea11802325573211f347f466fb4e19
#
_cell.length_a   1.000
_cell.length_b   1.000
_cell.length_c   1.000
_cell.angle_alpha   90.00
_cell.angle_beta   90.00
_cell.angle_gamma   90.00
#
_symmetry.space_group_name_H-M   'P 1'
#
loop_
_entity.id
_entity.type
_entity.pdbx_description
1 polymer ?
#
loop_
_entity_poly.entity_id
_entity_poly.type
_entity_poly.pdbx_seq_one_letter_code
_entity_poly.pdbx_strand_id
1 'polypeptide(L)'
;MSIEAKIISPPNVCTLSILLGFLIFLWFQQFDVGYNLQAQPSAKNITNHKVVILNFDDSFKTQFTQAKPILDKYRFKATFYVVCKYLDNKKGYMNWTELETLYKEGHDIGSHTMNHANLSDLSEKSVRYQVGQSKGCLQGHGINATSFAYPFDKGWDNTTIVNIVSKYYDLARTASSPLTFLHCDGWNDKSNQTDCRTYTKNGKLNYANRYSIRGWSHDLSRQVNSYDNPALFDRFIQVVNSQSKYNINGTIKAIPIIIYHRAGDKQGGDSYNTDLDLFDKEMKYLHDGNFRVLTMSDLAYDKKSNSIYIK
;
A
#
# COMPACT_ATOMS: atom_id res chain seq x y z
N MET A 1 25.76 7.28 61.83
CA MET A 1 26.91 6.38 61.86
C MET A 1 27.50 6.32 60.49
N SER A 2 28.57 7.00 60.36
CA SER A 2 29.50 7.10 59.23
C SER A 2 30.27 5.82 59.06
N ILE A 3 30.63 5.43 57.86
CA ILE A 3 31.98 4.91 57.55
C ILE A 3 32.30 5.23 56.10
N GLU A 4 33.35 5.98 56.05
CA GLU A 4 34.13 6.44 54.92
C GLU A 4 35.03 5.37 54.26
N ALA A 5 35.43 5.72 53.08
CA ALA A 5 36.79 5.62 52.54
C ALA A 5 37.18 4.27 51.91
N LYS A 6 37.96 4.17 50.84
CA LYS A 6 39.23 4.85 50.56
C LYS A 6 39.61 4.61 49.06
N ILE A 7 40.10 5.66 48.48
CA ILE A 7 40.84 5.74 47.24
C ILE A 7 42.25 5.16 47.43
N ILE A 8 42.75 4.36 46.46
CA ILE A 8 44.20 4.16 46.26
C ILE A 8 44.51 4.06 44.76
N SER A 9 45.30 4.97 44.27
CA SER A 9 46.10 4.93 43.02
C SER A 9 47.57 5.12 43.42
N PRO A 10 48.54 5.15 42.50
CA PRO A 10 49.18 4.15 41.63
C PRO A 10 50.65 3.87 42.07
N PRO A 11 51.59 3.41 41.29
CA PRO A 11 52.54 4.30 40.62
C PRO A 11 53.11 3.89 39.26
N ASN A 12 53.62 4.90 38.57
CA ASN A 12 54.46 4.90 37.39
C ASN A 12 55.79 4.16 37.59
N VAL A 13 56.28 3.53 36.53
CA VAL A 13 57.74 3.41 36.29
C VAL A 13 58.02 3.52 34.77
N CYS A 14 58.86 4.50 34.52
CA CYS A 14 59.50 4.82 33.25
C CYS A 14 60.84 4.09 33.18
N THR A 15 61.21 3.46 32.07
CA THR A 15 62.63 3.26 31.73
C THR A 15 62.83 3.24 30.21
N LEU A 16 63.80 3.97 29.86
CA LEU A 16 64.46 4.35 28.61
C LEU A 16 65.54 3.34 28.24
N SER A 17 65.76 2.99 26.97
CA SER A 17 67.08 2.59 26.34
C SER A 17 66.86 2.38 24.84
N ILE A 18 67.26 3.26 23.95
CA ILE A 18 68.55 3.55 23.30
C ILE A 18 69.05 2.42 22.38
N LEU A 19 69.03 2.74 21.07
CA LEU A 19 69.96 2.50 19.95
C LEU A 19 70.48 1.08 19.68
N LEU A 20 70.29 0.61 18.42
CA LEU A 20 71.38 0.35 17.47
C LEU A 20 70.82 0.11 16.05
N GLY A 21 71.41 0.83 15.09
CA GLY A 21 71.10 0.68 13.69
C GLY A 21 71.86 -0.51 13.04
N PHE A 22 71.26 -1.08 12.03
CA PHE A 22 71.99 -1.82 10.98
C PHE A 22 71.30 -1.56 9.65
N LEU A 23 72.04 -0.92 8.77
CA LEU A 23 71.82 -0.81 7.33
C LEU A 23 71.90 -2.20 6.70
N ILE A 24 70.83 -2.67 6.12
CA ILE A 24 70.88 -3.74 5.13
C ILE A 24 70.18 -3.23 3.87
N PHE A 25 70.97 -2.86 2.89
CA PHE A 25 70.59 -2.69 1.51
C PHE A 25 70.24 -4.09 0.97
N LEU A 26 69.02 -4.35 0.69
CA LEU A 26 68.59 -5.48 -0.11
C LEU A 26 67.77 -5.00 -1.30
N TRP A 27 68.21 -5.32 -2.45
CA TRP A 27 67.63 -5.25 -3.76
C TRP A 27 66.19 -5.79 -3.73
N PHE A 28 65.22 -4.96 -3.95
CA PHE A 28 63.91 -5.42 -4.37
C PHE A 28 63.84 -5.32 -5.87
N GLN A 29 63.86 -6.47 -6.52
CA GLN A 29 63.37 -6.61 -7.89
C GLN A 29 61.89 -6.27 -7.89
N GLN A 30 61.49 -5.32 -8.73
CA GLN A 30 60.09 -5.05 -9.05
C GLN A 30 59.52 -6.26 -9.77
N PHE A 31 58.73 -7.04 -9.06
CA PHE A 31 57.76 -7.91 -9.71
C PHE A 31 56.53 -7.04 -9.96
N ASP A 32 56.32 -6.61 -11.20
CA ASP A 32 55.03 -6.12 -11.67
C ASP A 32 54.02 -7.28 -11.62
N VAL A 33 53.37 -7.43 -10.48
CA VAL A 33 52.16 -8.22 -10.39
C VAL A 33 51.04 -7.37 -10.99
N GLY A 34 50.78 -7.55 -12.26
CA GLY A 34 49.60 -7.01 -12.93
C GLY A 34 48.37 -7.50 -12.20
N TYR A 35 47.80 -6.66 -11.31
CA TYR A 35 46.47 -6.87 -10.81
C TYR A 35 45.52 -6.66 -11.98
N ASN A 36 45.13 -7.77 -12.61
CA ASN A 36 43.96 -7.83 -13.45
C ASN A 36 42.79 -7.46 -12.53
N LEU A 37 42.43 -6.19 -12.55
CA LEU A 37 41.12 -5.73 -12.08
C LEU A 37 40.07 -6.34 -13.02
N GLN A 38 39.73 -7.61 -12.79
CA GLN A 38 38.48 -8.14 -13.30
C GLN A 38 37.42 -7.24 -12.74
N ALA A 39 36.79 -6.50 -13.64
CA ALA A 39 35.59 -5.74 -13.32
C ALA A 39 34.62 -6.69 -12.58
N GLN A 40 34.36 -6.40 -11.32
CA GLN A 40 33.29 -7.08 -10.60
C GLN A 40 32.03 -6.93 -11.45
N PRO A 41 31.28 -8.01 -11.67
CA PRO A 41 30.04 -7.92 -12.39
C PRO A 41 29.23 -6.86 -11.70
N SER A 42 28.81 -5.84 -12.47
CA SER A 42 27.95 -4.76 -12.04
C SER A 42 26.86 -5.33 -11.15
N ALA A 43 26.69 -4.72 -9.97
CA ALA A 43 25.64 -5.09 -9.04
C ALA A 43 24.36 -5.31 -9.85
N LYS A 44 23.90 -6.58 -9.90
CA LYS A 44 22.63 -6.98 -10.45
C LYS A 44 21.62 -5.97 -9.91
N ASN A 45 20.92 -5.29 -10.80
CA ASN A 45 19.80 -4.44 -10.44
C ASN A 45 18.98 -5.16 -9.37
N ILE A 46 19.10 -4.69 -8.13
CA ILE A 46 18.23 -5.13 -7.06
C ILE A 46 16.88 -4.55 -7.47
N THR A 47 16.07 -5.37 -8.14
CA THR A 47 14.73 -5.00 -8.52
C THR A 47 14.02 -4.57 -7.24
N ASN A 48 13.60 -3.33 -7.21
CA ASN A 48 12.98 -2.74 -6.03
C ASN A 48 11.67 -3.48 -5.74
N HIS A 49 11.62 -4.22 -4.64
CA HIS A 49 10.46 -5.02 -4.23
C HIS A 49 9.47 -4.23 -3.37
N LYS A 50 9.71 -2.93 -3.22
CA LYS A 50 8.80 -2.04 -2.50
C LYS A 50 7.69 -1.61 -3.44
N VAL A 51 6.49 -2.09 -3.18
CA VAL A 51 5.29 -1.75 -3.93
C VAL A 51 4.23 -1.17 -2.99
N VAL A 52 3.33 -0.37 -3.52
CA VAL A 52 2.18 0.15 -2.76
C VAL A 52 1.06 0.47 -3.74
N ILE A 53 -0.19 0.31 -3.30
CA ILE A 53 -1.37 0.77 -4.03
C ILE A 53 -2.01 1.91 -3.23
N LEU A 54 -2.32 3.01 -3.92
CA LEU A 54 -3.02 4.14 -3.34
C LEU A 54 -4.48 4.14 -3.82
N ASN A 55 -5.42 4.18 -2.88
CA ASN A 55 -6.84 4.22 -3.18
C ASN A 55 -7.50 5.46 -2.58
N PHE A 56 -8.51 5.97 -3.26
CA PHE A 56 -9.38 7.04 -2.80
C PHE A 56 -10.84 6.59 -2.90
N ASP A 57 -11.59 6.66 -1.80
CA ASP A 57 -12.99 6.26 -1.75
C ASP A 57 -13.93 7.48 -1.79
N ASP A 58 -15.21 7.27 -2.09
CA ASP A 58 -16.33 8.19 -1.95
C ASP A 58 -16.47 9.30 -3.00
N SER A 59 -15.57 9.48 -3.94
CA SER A 59 -15.67 10.51 -4.99
C SER A 59 -15.59 11.97 -4.50
N PHE A 60 -14.93 12.27 -3.37
CA PHE A 60 -14.82 13.64 -2.89
C PHE A 60 -14.10 14.57 -3.86
N LYS A 61 -14.58 15.80 -4.03
CA LYS A 61 -13.98 16.80 -4.93
C LYS A 61 -12.52 17.10 -4.57
N THR A 62 -12.15 17.06 -3.29
CA THR A 62 -10.79 17.29 -2.83
C THR A 62 -9.79 16.27 -3.35
N GLN A 63 -10.23 15.09 -3.74
CA GLN A 63 -9.39 14.09 -4.39
C GLN A 63 -8.84 14.61 -5.74
N PHE A 64 -9.69 15.27 -6.51
CA PHE A 64 -9.29 15.88 -7.78
C PHE A 64 -8.55 17.22 -7.58
N THR A 65 -9.09 18.11 -6.73
CA THR A 65 -8.59 19.48 -6.63
C THR A 65 -7.34 19.61 -5.77
N GLN A 66 -7.09 18.68 -4.84
CA GLN A 66 -6.03 18.77 -3.84
C GLN A 66 -5.09 17.56 -3.83
N ALA A 67 -5.61 16.32 -3.81
CA ALA A 67 -4.76 15.14 -3.80
C ALA A 67 -4.07 14.90 -5.16
N LYS A 68 -4.81 15.05 -6.27
CA LYS A 68 -4.27 14.85 -7.62
C LYS A 68 -3.02 15.70 -7.92
N PRO A 69 -2.96 17.01 -7.65
CA PRO A 69 -1.75 17.80 -7.86
C PRO A 69 -0.51 17.26 -7.14
N ILE A 70 -0.69 16.70 -5.93
CA ILE A 70 0.39 16.06 -5.18
C ILE A 70 0.79 14.73 -5.82
N LEU A 71 -0.17 13.90 -6.25
CA LEU A 71 0.13 12.67 -6.99
C LEU A 71 0.90 12.97 -8.28
N ASP A 72 0.50 13.99 -9.03
CA ASP A 72 1.16 14.41 -10.27
C ASP A 72 2.60 14.90 -10.04
N LYS A 73 2.85 15.64 -8.95
CA LYS A 73 4.18 16.09 -8.52
C LYS A 73 5.16 14.90 -8.41
N TYR A 74 4.71 13.76 -7.91
CA TYR A 74 5.52 12.55 -7.75
C TYR A 74 5.33 11.54 -8.89
N ARG A 75 4.51 11.86 -9.89
CA ARG A 75 4.16 10.99 -11.02
C ARG A 75 3.50 9.66 -10.58
N PHE A 76 2.75 9.71 -9.52
CA PHE A 76 2.02 8.56 -9.00
C PHE A 76 0.62 8.47 -9.60
N LYS A 77 0.15 7.24 -9.82
CA LYS A 77 -1.23 6.95 -10.17
C LYS A 77 -1.92 6.24 -9.00
N ALA A 78 -3.22 6.42 -8.90
CA ALA A 78 -4.04 5.86 -7.82
C ALA A 78 -5.32 5.28 -8.39
N THR A 79 -6.03 4.48 -7.60
CA THR A 79 -7.37 4.00 -7.92
C THR A 79 -8.39 4.84 -7.17
N PHE A 80 -9.40 5.35 -7.89
CA PHE A 80 -10.50 6.12 -7.33
C PHE A 80 -11.78 5.27 -7.36
N TYR A 81 -12.32 4.94 -6.19
CA TYR A 81 -13.55 4.19 -6.04
C TYR A 81 -14.75 5.12 -5.98
N VAL A 82 -15.61 5.01 -6.97
CA VAL A 82 -16.59 6.03 -7.33
C VAL A 82 -17.99 5.63 -6.88
N VAL A 83 -18.65 6.54 -6.17
CA VAL A 83 -20.09 6.48 -5.88
C VAL A 83 -20.85 7.18 -7.00
N CYS A 84 -21.44 6.42 -7.90
CA CYS A 84 -21.92 6.93 -9.18
C CYS A 84 -22.95 8.07 -9.05
N LYS A 85 -23.90 7.97 -8.13
CA LYS A 85 -24.93 9.00 -7.90
C LYS A 85 -24.43 10.27 -7.22
N TYR A 86 -23.19 10.31 -6.75
CA TYR A 86 -22.63 11.53 -6.16
C TYR A 86 -22.10 12.49 -7.21
N LEU A 87 -21.65 11.96 -8.35
CA LEU A 87 -21.12 12.75 -9.45
C LEU A 87 -22.22 13.67 -10.03
N ASP A 88 -21.88 14.94 -10.19
CA ASP A 88 -22.78 16.05 -10.62
C ASP A 88 -23.99 16.33 -9.72
N ASN A 89 -24.30 15.43 -8.80
CA ASN A 89 -25.54 15.52 -8.02
C ASN A 89 -25.34 15.94 -6.57
N LYS A 90 -24.12 15.86 -6.05
CA LYS A 90 -23.84 16.12 -4.64
C LYS A 90 -22.74 17.16 -4.46
N LYS A 91 -23.04 18.26 -3.77
CA LYS A 91 -22.05 19.31 -3.46
C LYS A 91 -20.87 18.73 -2.68
N GLY A 92 -19.66 19.11 -3.06
CA GLY A 92 -18.41 18.65 -2.42
C GLY A 92 -17.88 17.33 -2.99
N TYR A 93 -18.52 16.80 -4.03
CA TYR A 93 -18.08 15.63 -4.77
C TYR A 93 -17.61 16.01 -6.18
N MET A 94 -16.85 15.12 -6.80
CA MET A 94 -16.41 15.30 -8.20
C MET A 94 -17.61 15.35 -9.15
N ASN A 95 -17.39 15.96 -10.29
CA ASN A 95 -18.26 15.85 -11.46
C ASN A 95 -17.69 14.81 -12.46
N TRP A 96 -18.47 14.48 -13.49
CA TRP A 96 -18.04 13.52 -14.52
C TRP A 96 -16.82 13.99 -15.29
N THR A 97 -16.70 15.27 -15.60
CA THR A 97 -15.53 15.83 -16.31
C THR A 97 -14.24 15.64 -15.50
N GLU A 98 -14.29 15.84 -14.19
CA GLU A 98 -13.16 15.62 -13.28
C GLU A 98 -12.78 14.13 -13.22
N LEU A 99 -13.76 13.23 -13.14
CA LEU A 99 -13.54 11.79 -13.14
C LEU A 99 -12.96 11.29 -14.47
N GLU A 100 -13.51 11.73 -15.59
CA GLU A 100 -13.00 11.40 -16.92
C GLU A 100 -11.58 11.91 -17.13
N THR A 101 -11.23 13.06 -16.55
CA THR A 101 -9.87 13.61 -16.58
C THR A 101 -8.92 12.67 -15.83
N LEU A 102 -9.27 12.24 -14.61
CA LEU A 102 -8.48 11.25 -13.87
C LEU A 102 -8.24 9.99 -14.71
N TYR A 103 -9.29 9.45 -15.32
CA TYR A 103 -9.21 8.24 -16.15
C TYR A 103 -8.31 8.42 -17.38
N LYS A 104 -8.48 9.53 -18.12
CA LYS A 104 -7.67 9.87 -19.29
C LYS A 104 -6.19 10.08 -18.97
N GLU A 105 -5.90 10.57 -17.77
CA GLU A 105 -4.54 10.79 -17.29
C GLU A 105 -3.90 9.53 -16.68
N GLY A 106 -4.58 8.38 -16.77
CA GLY A 106 -4.04 7.07 -16.40
C GLY A 106 -4.21 6.69 -14.94
N HIS A 107 -5.08 7.37 -14.19
CA HIS A 107 -5.58 6.84 -12.93
C HIS A 107 -6.58 5.71 -13.18
N ASP A 108 -6.67 4.77 -12.26
CA ASP A 108 -7.64 3.70 -12.31
C ASP A 108 -8.95 4.12 -11.64
N ILE A 109 -10.07 3.71 -12.21
CA ILE A 109 -11.40 3.98 -11.66
C ILE A 109 -12.07 2.65 -11.30
N GLY A 110 -12.35 2.50 -10.01
CA GLY A 110 -13.14 1.40 -9.46
C GLY A 110 -14.55 1.85 -9.08
N SER A 111 -15.40 0.90 -8.75
CA SER A 111 -16.77 1.19 -8.32
C SER A 111 -16.95 1.11 -6.81
N HIS A 112 -17.76 2.03 -6.27
CA HIS A 112 -18.14 2.08 -4.85
C HIS A 112 -19.66 2.14 -4.67
N THR A 113 -20.39 1.34 -5.48
CA THR A 113 -21.86 1.29 -5.56
C THR A 113 -22.51 2.52 -6.23
N MET A 114 -23.84 2.48 -6.35
CA MET A 114 -24.60 3.60 -6.90
C MET A 114 -24.70 4.78 -5.94
N ASN A 115 -24.93 4.54 -4.64
CA ASN A 115 -25.23 5.59 -3.65
C ASN A 115 -24.59 5.35 -2.28
N HIS A 116 -23.46 4.62 -2.22
CA HIS A 116 -22.72 4.31 -1.01
C HIS A 116 -23.56 3.51 0.03
N ALA A 117 -24.30 2.50 -0.43
CA ALA A 117 -25.14 1.70 0.43
C ALA A 117 -24.35 0.61 1.16
N ASN A 118 -24.67 0.37 2.44
CA ASN A 118 -24.22 -0.85 3.14
C ASN A 118 -24.93 -2.07 2.52
N LEU A 119 -24.17 -2.88 1.80
CA LEU A 119 -24.74 -4.02 1.06
C LEU A 119 -25.31 -5.10 1.97
N SER A 120 -24.82 -5.21 3.21
CA SER A 120 -25.29 -6.22 4.18
C SER A 120 -26.71 -5.95 4.68
N ASP A 121 -27.19 -4.71 4.57
CA ASP A 121 -28.53 -4.30 5.02
C ASP A 121 -29.58 -4.39 3.90
N LEU A 122 -29.18 -4.85 2.70
CA LEU A 122 -30.02 -4.80 1.52
C LEU A 122 -30.55 -6.18 1.12
N SER A 123 -31.73 -6.19 0.48
CA SER A 123 -32.21 -7.36 -0.24
C SER A 123 -31.31 -7.68 -1.42
N GLU A 124 -31.28 -8.94 -1.86
CA GLU A 124 -30.49 -9.38 -3.02
C GLU A 124 -30.80 -8.54 -4.27
N LYS A 125 -32.06 -8.20 -4.52
CA LYS A 125 -32.48 -7.32 -5.63
C LYS A 125 -31.82 -5.96 -5.54
N SER A 126 -31.77 -5.37 -4.33
CA SER A 126 -31.14 -4.08 -4.11
C SER A 126 -29.63 -4.15 -4.22
N VAL A 127 -28.99 -5.23 -3.77
CA VAL A 127 -27.55 -5.46 -3.98
C VAL A 127 -27.22 -5.53 -5.47
N ARG A 128 -28.02 -6.28 -6.28
CA ARG A 128 -27.84 -6.33 -7.74
C ARG A 128 -27.97 -4.96 -8.39
N TYR A 129 -28.88 -4.11 -7.91
CA TYR A 129 -29.00 -2.73 -8.37
C TYR A 129 -27.75 -1.92 -8.01
N GLN A 130 -27.30 -1.94 -6.75
CA GLN A 130 -26.14 -1.18 -6.29
C GLN A 130 -24.85 -1.53 -7.04
N VAL A 131 -24.63 -2.81 -7.26
CA VAL A 131 -23.42 -3.36 -7.87
C VAL A 131 -23.48 -3.30 -9.40
N GLY A 132 -24.57 -3.78 -10.00
CA GLY A 132 -24.69 -3.87 -11.46
C GLY A 132 -24.90 -2.50 -12.11
N GLN A 133 -25.76 -1.65 -11.54
CA GLN A 133 -26.01 -0.31 -12.10
C GLN A 133 -24.80 0.60 -11.94
N SER A 134 -23.99 0.46 -10.88
CA SER A 134 -22.75 1.23 -10.78
C SER A 134 -21.74 0.85 -11.86
N LYS A 135 -21.66 -0.43 -12.23
CA LYS A 135 -20.86 -0.86 -13.39
C LYS A 135 -21.38 -0.22 -14.69
N GLY A 136 -22.69 -0.33 -14.95
CA GLY A 136 -23.31 0.26 -16.14
C GLY A 136 -23.18 1.79 -16.21
N CYS A 137 -23.26 2.46 -15.07
CA CYS A 137 -23.07 3.90 -14.95
C CYS A 137 -21.65 4.33 -15.41
N LEU A 138 -20.60 3.67 -14.93
CA LEU A 138 -19.23 3.96 -15.33
C LEU A 138 -19.00 3.61 -16.81
N GLN A 139 -19.52 2.47 -17.28
CA GLN A 139 -19.43 2.07 -18.68
C GLN A 139 -20.12 3.06 -19.63
N GLY A 140 -21.24 3.66 -19.20
CA GLY A 140 -21.93 4.69 -19.96
C GLY A 140 -21.07 5.96 -20.22
N HIS A 141 -20.05 6.18 -19.40
CA HIS A 141 -19.04 7.23 -19.56
C HIS A 141 -17.71 6.71 -20.12
N GLY A 142 -17.69 5.52 -20.73
CA GLY A 142 -16.49 4.94 -21.34
C GLY A 142 -15.44 4.41 -20.35
N ILE A 143 -15.79 4.31 -19.06
CA ILE A 143 -14.89 3.85 -18.00
C ILE A 143 -15.10 2.36 -17.75
N ASN A 144 -14.07 1.55 -17.98
CA ASN A 144 -14.10 0.11 -17.70
C ASN A 144 -13.58 -0.18 -16.29
N ALA A 145 -14.39 0.02 -15.26
CA ALA A 145 -14.04 -0.32 -13.89
C ALA A 145 -13.93 -1.85 -13.72
N THR A 146 -12.76 -2.36 -13.37
CA THR A 146 -12.50 -3.79 -13.15
C THR A 146 -12.52 -4.18 -11.68
N SER A 147 -12.45 -3.21 -10.78
CA SER A 147 -12.42 -3.42 -9.34
C SER A 147 -13.60 -2.74 -8.62
N PHE A 148 -13.90 -3.28 -7.43
CA PHE A 148 -14.98 -2.84 -6.56
C PHE A 148 -14.47 -2.63 -5.14
N ALA A 149 -14.96 -1.62 -4.43
CA ALA A 149 -14.75 -1.47 -2.99
C ALA A 149 -16.08 -1.56 -2.25
N TYR A 150 -16.10 -2.33 -1.17
CA TYR A 150 -17.29 -2.50 -0.34
C TYR A 150 -17.48 -1.27 0.56
N PRO A 151 -18.59 -0.52 0.44
CA PRO A 151 -18.90 0.56 1.38
C PRO A 151 -18.94 0.06 2.83
N PHE A 152 -18.41 0.87 3.75
CA PHE A 152 -18.36 0.56 5.19
C PHE A 152 -17.63 -0.73 5.55
N ASP A 153 -16.84 -1.28 4.64
CA ASP A 153 -16.19 -2.59 4.81
C ASP A 153 -17.18 -3.73 5.11
N LYS A 154 -18.38 -3.71 4.48
CA LYS A 154 -19.48 -4.64 4.74
C LYS A 154 -19.90 -5.41 3.50
N GLY A 155 -20.20 -6.70 3.69
CA GLY A 155 -20.73 -7.60 2.64
C GLY A 155 -19.68 -8.47 1.96
N TRP A 156 -18.40 -8.26 2.18
CA TRP A 156 -17.32 -9.06 1.62
C TRP A 156 -17.27 -10.51 2.15
N ASP A 157 -17.86 -10.77 3.30
CA ASP A 157 -17.98 -12.07 3.96
C ASP A 157 -19.31 -12.79 3.66
N ASN A 158 -20.23 -12.13 2.95
CA ASN A 158 -21.51 -12.68 2.53
C ASN A 158 -21.41 -13.28 1.14
N THR A 159 -21.57 -14.61 1.04
CA THR A 159 -21.44 -15.36 -0.22
C THR A 159 -22.41 -14.87 -1.31
N THR A 160 -23.63 -14.49 -0.96
CA THR A 160 -24.60 -13.96 -1.94
C THR A 160 -24.14 -12.64 -2.53
N ILE A 161 -23.66 -11.72 -1.66
CA ILE A 161 -23.13 -10.42 -2.10
C ILE A 161 -21.90 -10.61 -2.97
N VAL A 162 -20.93 -11.43 -2.51
CA VAL A 162 -19.70 -11.74 -3.27
C VAL A 162 -20.03 -12.37 -4.62
N ASN A 163 -21.01 -13.29 -4.69
CA ASN A 163 -21.45 -13.89 -5.95
C ASN A 163 -22.10 -12.86 -6.91
N ILE A 164 -22.71 -11.80 -6.39
CA ILE A 164 -23.22 -10.71 -7.22
C ILE A 164 -22.05 -9.86 -7.72
N VAL A 165 -21.15 -9.42 -6.83
CA VAL A 165 -19.98 -8.61 -7.18
C VAL A 165 -19.13 -9.32 -8.27
N SER A 166 -18.92 -10.62 -8.13
CA SER A 166 -18.12 -11.44 -9.06
C SER A 166 -18.66 -11.51 -10.49
N LYS A 167 -19.92 -11.14 -10.72
CA LYS A 167 -20.52 -11.07 -12.06
C LYS A 167 -20.15 -9.80 -12.83
N TYR A 168 -19.68 -8.77 -12.13
CA TYR A 168 -19.46 -7.44 -12.69
C TYR A 168 -18.00 -6.98 -12.59
N TYR A 169 -17.26 -7.48 -11.60
CA TYR A 169 -15.90 -7.04 -11.31
C TYR A 169 -14.96 -8.22 -11.16
N ASP A 170 -13.70 -8.01 -11.51
CA ASP A 170 -12.64 -9.02 -11.42
C ASP A 170 -12.08 -9.14 -10.01
N LEU A 171 -12.00 -8.02 -9.31
CA LEU A 171 -11.43 -7.88 -7.98
C LEU A 171 -12.35 -7.05 -7.08
N ALA A 172 -12.32 -7.32 -5.76
CA ALA A 172 -12.98 -6.45 -4.81
C ALA A 172 -12.15 -6.26 -3.53
N ARG A 173 -12.19 -5.03 -2.96
CA ARG A 173 -11.38 -4.60 -1.82
C ARG A 173 -12.23 -4.35 -0.58
N THR A 174 -11.66 -4.77 0.56
CA THR A 174 -12.09 -4.46 1.93
C THR A 174 -11.15 -3.42 2.55
N ALA A 175 -11.41 -3.02 3.80
CA ALA A 175 -10.59 -2.07 4.56
C ALA A 175 -10.01 -2.67 5.85
N SER A 176 -9.91 -3.98 5.94
CA SER A 176 -9.75 -4.70 7.21
C SER A 176 -8.31 -5.01 7.62
N SER A 177 -7.30 -4.76 6.79
CA SER A 177 -5.89 -5.07 7.11
C SER A 177 -4.91 -4.29 6.24
N PRO A 178 -3.72 -3.98 6.75
CA PRO A 178 -2.72 -3.21 6.00
C PRO A 178 -2.10 -3.94 4.81
N LEU A 179 -2.10 -5.28 4.76
CA LEU A 179 -1.45 -6.04 3.70
C LEU A 179 -2.41 -6.98 2.99
N THR A 180 -2.33 -6.98 1.66
CA THR A 180 -2.87 -8.03 0.80
C THR A 180 -1.75 -8.96 0.37
N PHE A 181 -2.00 -10.27 0.43
CA PHE A 181 -1.10 -11.31 -0.06
C PHE A 181 -1.54 -11.81 -1.42
N LEU A 182 -0.58 -11.94 -2.35
CA LEU A 182 -0.85 -12.34 -3.72
C LEU A 182 -1.11 -13.83 -3.85
N HIS A 183 -0.47 -14.64 -2.99
CA HIS A 183 -0.61 -16.09 -2.97
C HIS A 183 -1.01 -16.56 -1.59
N CYS A 184 -1.87 -17.59 -1.55
CA CYS A 184 -2.33 -18.19 -0.32
C CYS A 184 -1.57 -19.46 0.07
N ASP A 185 -0.84 -20.05 -0.88
CA ASP A 185 -0.03 -21.25 -0.68
C ASP A 185 1.28 -20.95 0.06
N GLY A 186 1.68 -21.82 0.95
CA GLY A 186 2.92 -21.67 1.74
C GLY A 186 2.87 -20.67 2.88
N TRP A 187 1.71 -20.15 3.19
CA TRP A 187 1.50 -19.24 4.30
C TRP A 187 1.45 -20.01 5.64
N ASN A 188 2.44 -19.82 6.49
CA ASN A 188 2.56 -20.55 7.74
C ASN A 188 1.70 -19.99 8.88
N ASP A 189 1.33 -18.72 8.82
CA ASP A 189 0.49 -18.07 9.82
C ASP A 189 -0.97 -18.00 9.35
N LYS A 190 -1.64 -19.15 9.44
CA LYS A 190 -3.04 -19.31 9.05
C LYS A 190 -4.02 -18.61 10.00
N SER A 191 -3.56 -18.11 11.13
CA SER A 191 -4.44 -17.63 12.21
C SER A 191 -5.13 -16.31 11.87
N ASN A 192 -4.54 -15.48 10.97
CA ASN A 192 -5.01 -14.13 10.66
C ASN A 192 -5.43 -13.92 9.20
N GLN A 193 -5.41 -14.96 8.36
CA GLN A 193 -5.73 -14.83 6.93
C GLN A 193 -6.96 -15.66 6.55
N THR A 194 -8.12 -15.08 6.80
CA THR A 194 -9.39 -15.64 6.31
C THR A 194 -9.58 -15.48 4.81
N ASP A 195 -8.91 -14.54 4.20
CA ASP A 195 -8.95 -14.21 2.77
C ASP A 195 -8.21 -15.21 1.88
N CYS A 196 -7.30 -16.02 2.42
CA CYS A 196 -6.61 -17.08 1.69
C CYS A 196 -7.37 -18.42 1.65
N ARG A 197 -8.62 -18.47 2.05
CA ARG A 197 -9.45 -19.67 1.97
C ARG A 197 -9.96 -19.86 0.55
N THR A 198 -9.45 -20.89 -0.13
CA THR A 198 -9.90 -21.26 -1.47
C THR A 198 -11.26 -21.95 -1.47
N TYR A 199 -11.58 -22.67 -0.40
CA TYR A 199 -12.81 -23.45 -0.28
C TYR A 199 -13.45 -23.30 1.10
N THR A 200 -14.78 -23.32 1.12
CA THR A 200 -15.56 -23.48 2.36
C THR A 200 -15.40 -24.89 2.90
N LYS A 201 -15.79 -25.12 4.15
CA LYS A 201 -15.85 -26.47 4.77
C LYS A 201 -16.64 -27.47 3.94
N ASN A 202 -17.59 -26.98 3.12
CA ASN A 202 -18.46 -27.81 2.25
C ASN A 202 -17.90 -27.96 0.82
N GLY A 203 -16.63 -27.65 0.58
CA GLY A 203 -15.98 -27.82 -0.73
C GLY A 203 -16.40 -26.81 -1.81
N LYS A 204 -17.16 -25.77 -1.47
CA LYS A 204 -17.48 -24.69 -2.42
C LYS A 204 -16.32 -23.74 -2.55
N LEU A 205 -16.06 -23.27 -3.79
CA LEU A 205 -15.07 -22.24 -4.05
C LEU A 205 -15.39 -20.99 -3.22
N ASN A 206 -14.43 -20.56 -2.45
CA ASN A 206 -14.50 -19.32 -1.69
C ASN A 206 -13.70 -18.26 -2.46
N TYR A 207 -14.36 -17.21 -2.88
CA TYR A 207 -13.74 -16.10 -3.60
C TYR A 207 -12.91 -15.16 -2.67
N ALA A 208 -12.69 -15.57 -1.43
CA ALA A 208 -12.14 -14.72 -0.38
C ALA A 208 -10.88 -13.98 -0.79
N ASN A 209 -9.99 -14.61 -1.55
CA ASN A 209 -8.75 -13.96 -1.94
C ASN A 209 -8.97 -12.77 -2.89
N ARG A 210 -9.70 -12.95 -3.98
CA ARG A 210 -9.87 -11.88 -5.01
C ARG A 210 -11.02 -10.92 -4.73
N TYR A 211 -11.98 -11.31 -3.91
CA TYR A 211 -13.13 -10.49 -3.53
C TYR A 211 -13.10 -10.04 -2.07
N SER A 212 -11.95 -10.14 -1.42
CA SER A 212 -11.65 -9.60 -0.10
C SER A 212 -10.22 -9.10 0.00
N ILE A 213 -9.72 -8.47 -1.08
CA ILE A 213 -8.41 -7.82 -1.12
C ILE A 213 -8.35 -6.79 0.00
N ARG A 214 -7.32 -6.86 0.83
CA ARG A 214 -7.23 -6.07 2.05
C ARG A 214 -6.58 -4.71 1.79
N GLY A 215 -7.11 -3.68 2.45
CA GLY A 215 -6.54 -2.36 2.49
C GLY A 215 -6.57 -1.78 3.89
N TRP A 216 -5.75 -0.79 4.14
CA TRP A 216 -5.71 -0.03 5.38
C TRP A 216 -6.32 1.35 5.19
N SER A 217 -7.42 1.62 5.90
CA SER A 217 -8.05 2.94 5.91
C SER A 217 -7.22 3.88 6.80
N HIS A 218 -6.48 4.77 6.14
CA HIS A 218 -5.52 5.68 6.73
C HIS A 218 -6.18 6.70 7.67
N ASP A 219 -7.17 7.41 7.16
CA ASP A 219 -7.88 8.46 7.90
C ASP A 219 -8.84 7.90 8.96
N LEU A 220 -9.50 6.77 8.71
CA LEU A 220 -10.25 6.06 9.76
C LEU A 220 -9.31 5.61 10.90
N SER A 221 -8.10 5.18 10.58
CA SER A 221 -7.09 4.81 11.56
C SER A 221 -6.73 5.99 12.46
N ARG A 222 -6.65 7.21 11.91
CA ARG A 222 -6.51 8.45 12.69
C ARG A 222 -7.63 8.59 13.72
N GLN A 223 -8.87 8.46 13.28
CA GLN A 223 -10.04 8.63 14.13
C GLN A 223 -10.08 7.60 15.26
N VAL A 224 -9.94 6.32 14.92
CA VAL A 224 -10.05 5.22 15.89
C VAL A 224 -8.95 5.25 16.95
N ASN A 225 -7.74 5.67 16.58
CA ASN A 225 -6.57 5.66 17.46
C ASN A 225 -6.19 7.06 17.96
N SER A 226 -6.95 8.11 17.63
CA SER A 226 -6.67 9.50 17.98
C SER A 226 -5.27 9.97 17.57
N TYR A 227 -4.76 9.50 16.42
CA TYR A 227 -3.44 9.87 15.91
C TYR A 227 -3.39 11.34 15.47
N ASP A 228 -2.37 12.07 15.93
CA ASP A 228 -1.94 13.32 15.30
C ASP A 228 -1.17 13.04 13.99
N ASN A 229 -0.79 14.10 13.26
CA ASN A 229 -0.08 13.93 11.99
C ASN A 229 1.27 13.19 12.12
N PRO A 230 2.13 13.48 13.12
CA PRO A 230 3.34 12.70 13.34
C PRO A 230 3.08 11.20 13.57
N ALA A 231 2.18 10.87 14.49
CA ALA A 231 1.85 9.47 14.80
C ALA A 231 1.23 8.73 13.61
N LEU A 232 0.39 9.41 12.82
CA LEU A 232 -0.20 8.82 11.62
C LEU A 232 0.85 8.63 10.51
N PHE A 233 1.79 9.54 10.36
CA PHE A 233 2.93 9.38 9.44
C PHE A 233 3.81 8.18 9.85
N ASP A 234 4.13 8.04 11.13
CA ASP A 234 4.90 6.90 11.62
C ASP A 234 4.15 5.59 11.38
N ARG A 235 2.83 5.60 11.56
CA ARG A 235 1.98 4.44 11.24
C ARG A 235 1.98 4.14 9.74
N PHE A 236 1.89 5.16 8.89
CA PHE A 236 2.00 5.00 7.43
C PHE A 236 3.34 4.32 7.05
N ILE A 237 4.46 4.80 7.60
CA ILE A 237 5.78 4.19 7.37
C ILE A 237 5.80 2.71 7.78
N GLN A 238 5.25 2.38 8.95
CA GLN A 238 5.15 0.99 9.42
C GLN A 238 4.35 0.12 8.45
N VAL A 239 3.20 0.63 7.97
CA VAL A 239 2.32 -0.08 7.06
C VAL A 239 3.02 -0.34 5.72
N VAL A 240 3.57 0.70 5.06
CA VAL A 240 4.18 0.53 3.75
C VAL A 240 5.46 -0.32 3.79
N ASN A 241 6.18 -0.33 4.89
CA ASN A 241 7.37 -1.16 5.06
C ASN A 241 7.08 -2.59 5.57
N SER A 242 5.88 -2.88 6.05
CA SER A 242 5.53 -4.22 6.57
C SER A 242 5.69 -5.33 5.54
N GLN A 243 5.61 -4.99 4.24
CA GLN A 243 5.84 -5.91 3.12
C GLN A 243 7.27 -6.47 3.05
N SER A 244 8.26 -5.77 3.64
CA SER A 244 9.68 -6.16 3.55
C SER A 244 9.97 -7.56 4.11
N LYS A 245 9.14 -8.04 5.02
CA LYS A 245 9.22 -9.41 5.57
C LYS A 245 8.86 -10.49 4.54
N TYR A 246 8.13 -10.13 3.49
CA TYR A 246 7.53 -11.05 2.53
C TYR A 246 8.10 -10.88 1.13
N ASN A 247 8.46 -9.65 0.77
CA ASN A 247 8.98 -9.29 -0.55
C ASN A 247 10.50 -9.42 -0.53
N ILE A 248 10.98 -10.63 -0.73
CA ILE A 248 12.40 -10.99 -0.67
C ILE A 248 12.84 -11.71 -1.95
N ASN A 249 14.15 -11.67 -2.24
CA ASN A 249 14.76 -12.40 -3.36
C ASN A 249 14.10 -12.17 -4.72
N GLY A 250 13.68 -10.95 -5.00
CA GLY A 250 13.08 -10.63 -6.29
C GLY A 250 11.59 -10.94 -6.42
N THR A 251 10.95 -11.46 -5.37
CA THR A 251 9.56 -11.88 -5.42
C THR A 251 8.68 -10.94 -4.58
N ILE A 252 7.60 -10.43 -5.17
CA ILE A 252 6.56 -9.67 -4.46
C ILE A 252 5.48 -10.66 -4.03
N LYS A 253 5.28 -10.79 -2.72
CA LYS A 253 4.25 -11.67 -2.12
C LYS A 253 3.15 -10.90 -1.41
N ALA A 254 3.43 -9.67 -0.98
CA ALA A 254 2.49 -8.84 -0.25
C ALA A 254 2.54 -7.39 -0.74
N ILE A 255 1.39 -6.73 -0.77
CA ILE A 255 1.24 -5.34 -1.20
C ILE A 255 0.45 -4.58 -0.12
N PRO A 256 0.99 -3.50 0.45
CA PRO A 256 0.20 -2.57 1.23
C PRO A 256 -0.73 -1.77 0.30
N ILE A 257 -2.00 -1.69 0.67
CA ILE A 257 -3.00 -0.86 -0.01
C ILE A 257 -3.46 0.20 0.98
N ILE A 258 -3.23 1.45 0.65
CA ILE A 258 -3.57 2.60 1.49
C ILE A 258 -4.86 3.21 0.98
N ILE A 259 -5.81 3.44 1.87
CA ILE A 259 -7.13 3.99 1.53
C ILE A 259 -7.25 5.37 2.16
N TYR A 260 -7.45 6.36 1.33
CA TYR A 260 -7.79 7.74 1.69
C TYR A 260 -9.23 8.04 1.28
N HIS A 261 -9.86 9.01 1.94
CA HIS A 261 -11.16 9.54 1.52
C HIS A 261 -11.00 10.98 1.07
N ARG A 262 -10.75 11.90 1.98
CA ARG A 262 -10.48 13.31 1.64
C ARG A 262 -9.00 13.62 1.81
N ALA A 263 -8.49 14.54 0.99
CA ALA A 263 -7.23 15.21 1.22
C ALA A 263 -7.49 16.71 1.17
N GLY A 264 -7.11 17.45 2.19
CA GLY A 264 -7.34 18.88 2.21
C GLY A 264 -7.14 19.50 3.59
N ASP A 265 -7.23 20.83 3.63
CA ASP A 265 -7.18 21.55 4.90
C ASP A 265 -8.37 21.16 5.79
N LYS A 266 -8.14 21.13 7.09
CA LYS A 266 -9.17 20.82 8.09
C LYS A 266 -10.36 21.74 7.95
N GLN A 267 -11.38 21.32 7.27
CA GLN A 267 -12.70 21.95 7.35
C GLN A 267 -13.54 21.18 8.38
N GLY A 268 -13.64 21.79 9.59
CA GLY A 268 -14.66 21.48 10.54
C GLY A 268 -14.86 20.01 10.93
N GLY A 269 -13.94 19.40 11.66
CA GLY A 269 -14.19 18.16 12.40
C GLY A 269 -14.42 16.89 11.57
N ASP A 270 -14.11 16.90 10.28
CA ASP A 270 -14.32 15.77 9.37
C ASP A 270 -13.34 14.64 9.66
N SER A 271 -13.84 13.52 10.11
CA SER A 271 -13.06 12.37 10.58
C SER A 271 -12.33 11.62 9.46
N TYR A 272 -12.73 11.81 8.20
CA TYR A 272 -12.18 11.14 7.02
C TYR A 272 -11.34 12.09 6.16
N ASN A 273 -10.46 12.89 6.81
CA ASN A 273 -9.60 13.83 6.10
C ASN A 273 -8.13 13.64 6.42
N THR A 274 -7.29 13.67 5.41
CA THR A 274 -5.82 13.70 5.51
C THR A 274 -5.34 15.11 5.18
N ASP A 275 -4.58 15.74 6.08
CA ASP A 275 -4.01 17.07 5.87
C ASP A 275 -3.06 17.06 4.66
N LEU A 276 -3.05 18.12 3.84
CA LEU A 276 -2.24 18.15 2.62
C LEU A 276 -0.74 18.02 2.88
N ASP A 277 -0.23 18.67 3.93
CA ASP A 277 1.18 18.56 4.30
C ASP A 277 1.55 17.13 4.69
N LEU A 278 0.66 16.43 5.39
CA LEU A 278 0.86 15.02 5.71
C LEU A 278 0.83 14.18 4.44
N PHE A 279 -0.15 14.39 3.58
CA PHE A 279 -0.28 13.65 2.33
C PHE A 279 0.95 13.87 1.41
N ASP A 280 1.41 15.12 1.26
CA ASP A 280 2.65 15.42 0.50
C ASP A 280 3.88 14.73 1.12
N LYS A 281 3.99 14.73 2.46
CA LYS A 281 5.07 14.05 3.17
C LYS A 281 5.06 12.53 2.97
N GLU A 282 3.89 11.93 2.93
CA GLU A 282 3.71 10.50 2.65
C GLU A 282 4.09 10.15 1.21
N MET A 283 3.64 10.94 0.23
CA MET A 283 4.00 10.76 -1.17
C MET A 283 5.50 10.97 -1.39
N LYS A 284 6.09 11.98 -0.74
CA LYS A 284 7.55 12.19 -0.75
C LYS A 284 8.30 10.98 -0.20
N TYR A 285 7.83 10.40 0.91
CA TYR A 285 8.43 9.20 1.49
C TYR A 285 8.42 8.01 0.51
N LEU A 286 7.32 7.79 -0.19
CA LEU A 286 7.21 6.74 -1.21
C LEU A 286 8.17 7.00 -2.38
N HIS A 287 8.22 8.25 -2.86
CA HIS A 287 9.09 8.66 -3.96
C HIS A 287 10.56 8.47 -3.60
N ASP A 288 11.03 9.04 -2.50
CA ASP A 288 12.42 8.99 -2.06
C ASP A 288 12.85 7.56 -1.68
N GLY A 289 11.90 6.77 -1.17
CA GLY A 289 12.08 5.35 -0.88
C GLY A 289 12.06 4.43 -2.11
N ASN A 290 11.89 4.99 -3.33
CA ASN A 290 11.76 4.27 -4.59
C ASN A 290 10.65 3.22 -4.58
N PHE A 291 9.50 3.50 -3.98
CA PHE A 291 8.34 2.61 -4.08
C PHE A 291 7.76 2.64 -5.49
N ARG A 292 7.45 1.45 -6.03
CA ARG A 292 6.62 1.34 -7.22
C ARG A 292 5.16 1.49 -6.81
N VAL A 293 4.55 2.61 -7.17
CA VAL A 293 3.13 2.87 -6.90
C VAL A 293 2.30 2.27 -8.01
N LEU A 294 1.37 1.40 -7.64
CA LEU A 294 0.48 0.65 -8.52
C LEU A 294 -0.96 1.12 -8.33
N THR A 295 -1.80 0.76 -9.29
CA THR A 295 -3.26 0.84 -9.20
C THR A 295 -3.87 -0.54 -9.02
N MET A 296 -5.16 -0.63 -8.69
CA MET A 296 -5.85 -1.92 -8.63
C MET A 296 -5.96 -2.57 -10.02
N SER A 297 -5.98 -1.78 -11.09
CA SER A 297 -5.97 -2.30 -12.45
C SER A 297 -4.65 -2.95 -12.87
N ASP A 298 -3.54 -2.71 -12.17
CA ASP A 298 -2.28 -3.43 -12.35
C ASP A 298 -2.33 -4.86 -11.80
N LEU A 299 -3.34 -5.18 -11.00
CA LEU A 299 -3.54 -6.53 -10.49
C LEU A 299 -4.42 -7.35 -11.45
N ALA A 300 -4.14 -8.63 -11.52
CA ALA A 300 -4.99 -9.61 -12.16
C ALA A 300 -5.09 -10.88 -11.32
N TYR A 301 -6.05 -11.74 -11.66
CA TYR A 301 -6.28 -12.99 -10.96
C TYR A 301 -6.09 -14.16 -11.90
N ASP A 302 -5.22 -15.08 -11.52
CA ASP A 302 -5.10 -16.38 -12.18
C ASP A 302 -5.99 -17.42 -11.48
N LYS A 303 -7.00 -17.86 -12.18
CA LYS A 303 -7.96 -18.87 -11.71
C LYS A 303 -7.31 -20.24 -11.50
N LYS A 304 -6.27 -20.57 -12.28
CA LYS A 304 -5.62 -21.88 -12.24
C LYS A 304 -4.77 -22.02 -10.96
N SER A 305 -4.00 -21.01 -10.63
CA SER A 305 -3.16 -20.99 -9.43
C SER A 305 -3.91 -20.43 -8.21
N ASN A 306 -5.14 -19.92 -8.38
CA ASN A 306 -5.90 -19.19 -7.37
C ASN A 306 -5.06 -18.09 -6.69
N SER A 307 -4.40 -17.29 -7.49
CA SER A 307 -3.50 -16.24 -7.03
C SER A 307 -3.77 -14.92 -7.73
N ILE A 308 -3.49 -13.84 -7.01
CA ILE A 308 -3.41 -12.49 -7.57
C ILE A 308 -1.97 -12.29 -8.06
N TYR A 309 -1.79 -11.62 -9.18
CA TYR A 309 -0.47 -11.27 -9.70
C TYR A 309 -0.46 -9.84 -10.23
N ILE A 310 0.72 -9.27 -10.33
CA ILE A 310 0.96 -7.96 -10.96
C ILE A 310 1.20 -8.20 -12.45
N LYS A 311 0.44 -7.49 -13.30
CA LYS A 311 0.57 -7.54 -14.77
C LYS A 311 1.92 -7.05 -15.26
#